data_b48009f07dd3bb7d183ae593fe6d5d4e
#
_entry.id   b48009f07dd3bb7d183ae593fe6d5d4e
#
_cell.length_a   1.000
_cell.length_b   1.000
_cell.length_c   1.000
_cell.angle_alpha   90.00
_cell.angle_beta   90.00
_cell.angle_gamma   90.00
#
_symmetry.space_group_name_H-M   'P 1'
#
loop_
_entity.id
_entity.type
_entity.pdbx_description
1 polymer ?
#
loop_
_entity_poly.entity_id
_entity_poly.type
_entity_poly.pdbx_seq_one_letter_code
_entity_poly.pdbx_strand_id
1 'polypeptide(L)'
;MKEIIKLALRNLKEHKSKTIIISMFILFGVAIVIMGNSFLESVNRGLEKDFRANVTGDIAISTIPEKGTIIDVFGVNSTNFTGEIPQIPAINELEKVENILKETKGVKKTSKLISAQVILAKGTEIDLSAFMDNDDLTLMDIPISMLFAGEDGTFWDMFPDLKLVEGTFPAPGSNEIIVDTRVMAGFEKTYKETLKVGDTVLLESMGGVIREGKVVGIFKPANEYSAMFQSIYCEPVLARSFAELTYASSFDQVLPDSVDLSIADMSEDELFADDDLFGAIEEDTSVLGSSEDFDNILGDTSLRDELNKTDDGAWQFCLAKLDNPYLDKKLVRELNKRFAEEGLNVRAMDWKLAAYSYSGTVEGIGFIFNLLIIILAIVVFIIIMNTMVVSVIERTSEIGTMRAIGAEKKFVKRLFYSEAVILTSISSLVGIILAFICMAIFNACNIVITNESINNNEIINSFLIR
;
A
#
# COMPACT_ATOMS: atom_id res chain seq x y z
N MET A 1 -51.13 17.54 -10.82
CA MET A 1 -49.78 17.55 -10.22
C MET A 1 -49.34 18.94 -9.76
N LYS A 2 -49.44 19.99 -10.59
CA LYS A 2 -49.06 21.38 -10.18
C LYS A 2 -49.71 21.86 -8.87
N GLU A 3 -50.97 21.57 -8.68
CA GLU A 3 -51.70 22.01 -7.42
C GLU A 3 -51.17 21.26 -6.18
N ILE A 4 -50.85 19.98 -6.30
CA ILE A 4 -50.29 19.19 -5.17
C ILE A 4 -48.92 19.74 -4.77
N ILE A 5 -48.05 20.07 -5.75
CA ILE A 5 -46.73 20.67 -5.50
C ILE A 5 -46.86 22.03 -4.83
N LYS A 6 -47.81 22.88 -5.28
CA LYS A 6 -48.09 24.21 -4.68
C LYS A 6 -48.57 24.12 -3.24
N LEU A 7 -49.46 23.16 -2.97
CA LEU A 7 -49.95 22.85 -1.63
C LEU A 7 -48.80 22.32 -0.74
N ALA A 8 -47.98 21.38 -1.23
CA ALA A 8 -46.83 20.84 -0.50
C ALA A 8 -45.84 21.94 -0.10
N LEU A 9 -45.50 22.85 -1.03
CA LEU A 9 -44.58 23.97 -0.74
C LEU A 9 -45.18 24.94 0.29
N ARG A 10 -46.48 25.17 0.24
CA ARG A 10 -47.16 26.02 1.24
C ARG A 10 -47.12 25.39 2.62
N ASN A 11 -47.40 24.10 2.71
CA ASN A 11 -47.36 23.35 3.96
C ASN A 11 -45.95 23.34 4.59
N LEU A 12 -44.88 23.13 3.78
CA LEU A 12 -43.49 23.22 4.24
C LEU A 12 -43.15 24.60 4.80
N LYS A 13 -43.74 25.68 4.24
CA LYS A 13 -43.57 27.04 4.76
C LYS A 13 -44.32 27.28 6.07
N GLU A 14 -45.47 26.65 6.31
CA GLU A 14 -46.24 26.78 7.53
C GLU A 14 -45.51 26.13 8.74
N HIS A 15 -44.81 25.00 8.52
CA HIS A 15 -44.10 24.25 9.58
C HIS A 15 -42.58 24.46 9.53
N LYS A 16 -42.09 25.71 9.43
CA LYS A 16 -40.69 26.09 9.20
C LYS A 16 -39.71 25.41 10.15
N SER A 17 -39.96 25.36 11.45
CA SER A 17 -39.02 24.83 12.44
C SER A 17 -38.70 23.36 12.20
N LYS A 18 -39.72 22.53 11.95
CA LYS A 18 -39.50 21.09 11.67
C LYS A 18 -38.85 20.86 10.32
N THR A 19 -39.30 21.58 9.30
CA THR A 19 -38.76 21.57 7.96
C THR A 19 -37.25 21.90 7.97
N ILE A 20 -36.85 22.93 8.72
CA ILE A 20 -35.42 23.32 8.84
C ILE A 20 -34.62 22.23 9.51
N ILE A 21 -35.09 21.64 10.61
CA ILE A 21 -34.36 20.58 11.33
C ILE A 21 -34.09 19.39 10.40
N ILE A 22 -35.12 18.88 9.71
CA ILE A 22 -34.98 17.76 8.77
C ILE A 22 -34.04 18.14 7.61
N SER A 23 -34.24 19.37 7.07
CA SER A 23 -33.40 19.88 5.99
C SER A 23 -31.93 19.93 6.38
N MET A 24 -31.58 20.33 7.60
CA MET A 24 -30.22 20.35 8.11
C MET A 24 -29.59 18.94 8.17
N PHE A 25 -30.34 17.97 8.70
CA PHE A 25 -29.84 16.58 8.75
C PHE A 25 -29.55 16.02 7.35
N ILE A 26 -30.47 16.22 6.40
CA ILE A 26 -30.29 15.76 5.02
C ILE A 26 -29.11 16.50 4.36
N LEU A 27 -29.05 17.83 4.52
CA LEU A 27 -28.01 18.68 3.95
C LEU A 27 -26.63 18.27 4.43
N PHE A 28 -26.44 18.14 5.76
CA PHE A 28 -25.15 17.73 6.31
C PHE A 28 -24.82 16.28 5.95
N GLY A 29 -25.79 15.37 5.96
CA GLY A 29 -25.58 14.00 5.53
C GLY A 29 -25.08 13.92 4.09
N VAL A 30 -25.72 14.62 3.16
CA VAL A 30 -25.29 14.68 1.75
C VAL A 30 -23.92 15.35 1.61
N ALA A 31 -23.67 16.43 2.33
CA ALA A 31 -22.41 17.14 2.28
C ALA A 31 -21.24 16.24 2.76
N ILE A 32 -21.41 15.52 3.88
CA ILE A 32 -20.41 14.60 4.42
C ILE A 32 -20.11 13.47 3.41
N VAL A 33 -21.15 12.89 2.81
CA VAL A 33 -20.98 11.82 1.80
C VAL A 33 -20.16 12.30 0.60
N ILE A 34 -20.48 13.47 0.06
CA ILE A 34 -19.79 14.03 -1.10
C ILE A 34 -18.35 14.39 -0.75
N MET A 35 -18.12 15.08 0.37
CA MET A 35 -16.78 15.48 0.80
C MET A 35 -15.91 14.27 1.09
N GLY A 36 -16.41 13.26 1.79
CA GLY A 36 -15.67 12.06 2.10
C GLY A 36 -15.31 11.21 0.87
N ASN A 37 -16.27 11.02 -0.05
CA ASN A 37 -15.98 10.33 -1.32
C ASN A 37 -14.98 11.12 -2.18
N SER A 38 -15.09 12.45 -2.22
CA SER A 38 -14.13 13.29 -2.95
C SER A 38 -12.75 13.24 -2.33
N PHE A 39 -12.67 13.19 -1.01
CA PHE A 39 -11.40 13.01 -0.29
C PHE A 39 -10.74 11.67 -0.64
N LEU A 40 -11.48 10.56 -0.49
CA LEU A 40 -10.97 9.22 -0.84
C LEU A 40 -10.52 9.12 -2.30
N GLU A 41 -11.27 9.72 -3.22
CA GLU A 41 -10.90 9.75 -4.64
C GLU A 41 -9.65 10.59 -4.88
N SER A 42 -9.49 11.72 -4.18
CA SER A 42 -8.28 12.55 -4.27
C SER A 42 -7.05 11.81 -3.77
N VAL A 43 -7.18 11.08 -2.64
CA VAL A 43 -6.12 10.23 -2.10
C VAL A 43 -5.74 9.15 -3.12
N ASN A 44 -6.71 8.41 -3.66
CA ASN A 44 -6.46 7.38 -4.66
C ASN A 44 -5.74 7.91 -5.91
N ARG A 45 -6.15 9.08 -6.41
CA ARG A 45 -5.49 9.71 -7.57
C ARG A 45 -4.09 10.21 -7.25
N GLY A 46 -3.89 10.72 -6.03
CA GLY A 46 -2.57 11.12 -5.53
C GLY A 46 -1.63 9.93 -5.51
N LEU A 47 -2.05 8.82 -4.91
CA LEU A 47 -1.30 7.57 -4.86
C LEU A 47 -1.02 7.01 -6.25
N GLU A 48 -2.04 6.95 -7.13
CA GLU A 48 -1.88 6.49 -8.49
C GLU A 48 -0.78 7.26 -9.21
N LYS A 49 -0.84 8.59 -9.15
CA LYS A 49 0.14 9.46 -9.80
C LYS A 49 1.54 9.23 -9.24
N ASP A 50 1.65 9.11 -7.91
CA ASP A 50 2.93 8.98 -7.23
C ASP A 50 3.58 7.61 -7.51
N PHE A 51 2.86 6.52 -7.31
CA PHE A 51 3.41 5.19 -7.55
C PHE A 51 3.77 4.97 -9.02
N ARG A 52 2.92 5.39 -9.95
CA ARG A 52 3.21 5.30 -11.39
C ARG A 52 4.41 6.16 -11.81
N ALA A 53 4.65 7.29 -11.14
CA ALA A 53 5.72 8.21 -11.48
C ALA A 53 7.06 7.87 -10.83
N ASN A 54 7.06 7.12 -9.72
CA ASN A 54 8.28 6.91 -8.94
C ASN A 54 8.74 5.45 -8.87
N VAL A 55 7.82 4.45 -8.88
CA VAL A 55 8.20 3.08 -8.52
C VAL A 55 7.58 2.00 -9.40
N THR A 56 6.24 1.99 -9.57
CA THR A 56 5.57 0.83 -10.20
C THR A 56 5.51 0.89 -11.72
N GLY A 57 5.68 2.07 -12.30
CA GLY A 57 5.26 2.28 -13.68
C GLY A 57 3.73 2.12 -13.82
N ASP A 58 3.26 1.79 -15.02
CA ASP A 58 1.84 1.56 -15.28
C ASP A 58 1.44 0.09 -15.07
N ILE A 59 2.38 -0.83 -15.32
CA ILE A 59 2.24 -2.28 -15.09
C ILE A 59 3.52 -2.77 -14.43
N ALA A 60 3.38 -3.57 -13.39
CA ALA A 60 4.46 -4.33 -12.78
C ALA A 60 4.19 -5.83 -12.97
N ILE A 61 5.25 -6.61 -13.15
CA ILE A 61 5.20 -8.06 -13.30
C ILE A 61 6.09 -8.65 -12.21
N SER A 62 5.57 -9.63 -11.50
CA SER A 62 6.30 -10.41 -10.49
C SER A 62 5.96 -11.89 -10.61
N THR A 63 6.66 -12.73 -9.89
CA THR A 63 6.30 -14.14 -9.71
C THR A 63 4.90 -14.26 -9.10
N ILE A 64 4.15 -15.30 -9.45
CA ILE A 64 2.85 -15.59 -8.84
C ILE A 64 3.09 -15.98 -7.38
N PRO A 65 2.49 -15.27 -6.41
CA PRO A 65 2.65 -15.60 -5.00
C PRO A 65 1.92 -16.88 -4.63
N GLU A 66 2.35 -17.50 -3.55
CA GLU A 66 1.65 -18.62 -2.95
C GLU A 66 0.25 -18.24 -2.48
N LYS A 67 -0.61 -19.25 -2.29
CA LYS A 67 -1.98 -19.03 -1.86
C LYS A 67 -2.06 -18.36 -0.49
N GLY A 68 -2.76 -17.25 -0.41
CA GLY A 68 -2.90 -16.45 0.83
C GLY A 68 -1.82 -15.38 0.98
N THR A 69 -0.99 -15.19 -0.03
CA THR A 69 0.09 -14.20 -0.06
C THR A 69 -0.13 -13.18 -1.17
N ILE A 70 0.27 -11.96 -0.96
CA ILE A 70 0.28 -10.89 -1.97
C ILE A 70 1.70 -10.34 -2.04
N ILE A 71 2.28 -10.36 -3.24
CA ILE A 71 3.56 -9.72 -3.53
C ILE A 71 3.27 -8.35 -4.14
N ASP A 72 3.88 -7.31 -3.59
CA ASP A 72 3.93 -5.97 -4.17
C ASP A 72 5.35 -5.40 -4.11
N VAL A 73 5.58 -4.21 -4.62
CA VAL A 73 6.92 -3.60 -4.67
C VAL A 73 7.47 -3.20 -3.29
N PHE A 74 6.67 -3.29 -2.25
CA PHE A 74 7.02 -2.96 -0.88
C PHE A 74 7.26 -4.20 0.00
N GLY A 75 7.01 -5.38 -0.51
CA GLY A 75 7.25 -6.62 0.23
C GLY A 75 6.24 -7.72 -0.06
N VAL A 76 6.19 -8.65 0.86
CA VAL A 76 5.29 -9.79 0.82
C VAL A 76 4.29 -9.68 1.96
N ASN A 77 3.02 -9.54 1.62
CA ASN A 77 1.92 -9.52 2.57
C ASN A 77 1.32 -10.93 2.69
N SER A 78 1.57 -11.61 3.80
CA SER A 78 1.04 -12.95 4.07
C SER A 78 0.03 -12.92 5.21
N THR A 79 -1.06 -13.67 5.06
CA THR A 79 -2.00 -13.96 6.15
C THR A 79 -1.48 -15.07 7.08
N ASN A 80 -0.51 -15.84 6.64
CA ASN A 80 0.13 -16.91 7.38
C ASN A 80 1.50 -16.43 7.87
N PHE A 81 1.57 -16.03 9.15
CA PHE A 81 2.84 -15.64 9.75
C PHE A 81 3.53 -16.91 10.31
N THR A 82 4.60 -17.33 9.64
CA THR A 82 5.41 -18.50 10.02
C THR A 82 6.62 -18.14 10.89
N GLY A 83 6.79 -16.87 11.27
CA GLY A 83 7.96 -16.38 12.01
C GLY A 83 9.11 -15.92 11.12
N GLU A 84 9.18 -16.34 9.88
CA GLU A 84 10.13 -15.86 8.89
C GLU A 84 9.54 -14.73 8.06
N ILE A 85 10.34 -13.74 7.71
CA ILE A 85 9.93 -12.63 6.82
C ILE A 85 10.07 -13.14 5.39
N PRO A 86 8.94 -13.34 4.68
CA PRO A 86 9.00 -13.89 3.34
C PRO A 86 9.66 -12.90 2.39
N GLN A 87 10.65 -13.39 1.63
CA GLN A 87 11.34 -12.62 0.60
C GLN A 87 10.56 -12.63 -0.72
N ILE A 88 10.73 -11.59 -1.54
CA ILE A 88 10.15 -11.55 -2.88
C ILE A 88 11.02 -12.40 -3.80
N PRO A 89 10.49 -13.48 -4.41
CA PRO A 89 11.28 -14.33 -5.27
C PRO A 89 11.65 -13.64 -6.59
N ALA A 90 12.78 -14.05 -7.17
CA ALA A 90 13.16 -13.61 -8.51
C ALA A 90 12.18 -14.13 -9.57
N ILE A 91 12.09 -13.42 -10.69
CA ILE A 91 11.36 -13.87 -11.87
C ILE A 91 12.21 -14.91 -12.59
N ASN A 92 11.72 -16.15 -12.66
CA ASN A 92 12.26 -17.17 -13.53
C ASN A 92 11.93 -16.82 -14.99
N GLU A 93 12.81 -17.18 -15.94
CA GLU A 93 12.60 -16.94 -17.38
C GLU A 93 12.34 -15.45 -17.74
N LEU A 94 13.04 -14.54 -17.08
CA LEU A 94 12.90 -13.09 -17.25
C LEU A 94 12.99 -12.64 -18.71
N GLU A 95 13.90 -13.23 -19.50
CA GLU A 95 14.06 -12.91 -20.94
C GLU A 95 12.77 -13.14 -21.74
N LYS A 96 12.02 -14.21 -21.44
CA LYS A 96 10.74 -14.46 -22.09
C LYS A 96 9.71 -13.39 -21.73
N VAL A 97 9.65 -12.99 -20.45
CA VAL A 97 8.77 -11.92 -19.97
C VAL A 97 9.09 -10.61 -20.68
N GLU A 98 10.36 -10.25 -20.77
CA GLU A 98 10.78 -9.03 -21.48
C GLU A 98 10.41 -9.05 -22.97
N ASN A 99 10.61 -10.20 -23.63
CA ASN A 99 10.26 -10.33 -25.05
C ASN A 99 8.77 -10.18 -25.29
N ILE A 100 7.94 -10.78 -24.42
CA ILE A 100 6.48 -10.61 -24.47
C ILE A 100 6.09 -9.14 -24.30
N LEU A 101 6.72 -8.43 -23.36
CA LEU A 101 6.46 -7.01 -23.15
C LEU A 101 6.84 -6.16 -24.35
N LYS A 102 8.03 -6.40 -24.94
CA LYS A 102 8.53 -5.67 -26.14
C LYS A 102 7.61 -5.86 -27.35
N GLU A 103 6.99 -7.05 -27.48
CA GLU A 103 6.04 -7.36 -28.55
C GLU A 103 4.63 -6.81 -28.30
N THR A 104 4.31 -6.47 -27.06
CA THR A 104 2.96 -6.02 -26.66
C THR A 104 2.72 -4.58 -27.12
N LYS A 105 1.71 -4.40 -27.99
CA LYS A 105 1.32 -3.08 -28.46
C LYS A 105 0.83 -2.19 -27.32
N GLY A 106 1.38 -0.99 -27.23
CA GLY A 106 1.01 -0.01 -26.20
C GLY A 106 1.99 0.03 -25.02
N VAL A 107 2.97 -0.87 -24.95
CA VAL A 107 4.11 -0.76 -24.04
C VAL A 107 5.13 0.19 -24.67
N LYS A 108 5.49 1.24 -23.95
CA LYS A 108 6.40 2.29 -24.40
C LYS A 108 7.83 2.09 -23.94
N LYS A 109 7.99 1.74 -22.68
CA LYS A 109 9.28 1.50 -22.01
C LYS A 109 9.15 0.36 -21.05
N THR A 110 10.22 -0.38 -20.87
CA THR A 110 10.34 -1.43 -19.84
C THR A 110 11.60 -1.18 -19.01
N SER A 111 11.59 -1.62 -17.76
CA SER A 111 12.74 -1.63 -16.88
C SER A 111 12.58 -2.74 -15.86
N LYS A 112 13.61 -3.02 -15.09
CA LYS A 112 13.60 -4.02 -14.02
C LYS A 112 13.78 -3.34 -12.67
N LEU A 113 13.29 -3.98 -11.61
CA LEU A 113 13.35 -3.45 -10.25
C LEU A 113 13.64 -4.56 -9.24
N ILE A 114 14.49 -4.24 -8.29
CA ILE A 114 14.68 -4.98 -7.04
C ILE A 114 14.24 -4.06 -5.91
N SER A 115 13.55 -4.60 -4.93
CA SER A 115 13.14 -3.88 -3.74
C SER A 115 13.46 -4.68 -2.47
N ALA A 116 13.88 -4.00 -1.43
CA ALA A 116 14.09 -4.56 -0.10
C ALA A 116 13.72 -3.52 0.96
N GLN A 117 13.43 -3.96 2.17
CA GLN A 117 13.26 -3.08 3.31
C GLN A 117 14.58 -3.01 4.09
N VAL A 118 15.01 -1.79 4.41
CA VAL A 118 16.22 -1.55 5.17
C VAL A 118 15.99 -0.52 6.26
N ILE A 119 16.74 -0.65 7.33
CA ILE A 119 16.84 0.32 8.41
C ILE A 119 18.18 1.04 8.24
N LEU A 120 18.15 2.36 8.33
CA LEU A 120 19.38 3.14 8.34
C LEU A 120 19.89 3.31 9.77
N ALA A 121 21.17 3.02 9.98
CA ALA A 121 21.85 3.23 11.23
C ALA A 121 23.11 4.06 11.08
N LYS A 122 23.47 4.70 12.16
CA LYS A 122 24.76 5.35 12.31
C LYS A 122 25.58 4.58 13.36
N GLY A 123 26.83 4.25 13.02
CA GLY A 123 27.71 3.50 13.92
C GLY A 123 27.84 2.03 13.53
N THR A 124 28.12 1.18 14.48
CA THR A 124 28.45 -0.23 14.22
C THR A 124 27.26 -1.18 14.41
N GLU A 125 26.19 -0.74 15.06
CA GLU A 125 25.02 -1.57 15.35
C GLU A 125 23.75 -0.70 15.41
N ILE A 126 22.61 -1.26 15.01
CA ILE A 126 21.29 -0.70 15.27
C ILE A 126 20.88 -1.11 16.66
N ASP A 127 20.97 -0.20 17.60
CA ASP A 127 20.47 -0.43 18.95
C ASP A 127 18.94 -0.26 18.99
N LEU A 128 18.21 -1.34 18.66
CA LEU A 128 16.76 -1.36 18.77
C LEU A 128 16.27 -1.21 20.22
N SER A 129 17.12 -1.49 21.23
CA SER A 129 16.76 -1.30 22.64
C SER A 129 16.64 0.19 22.98
N ALA A 130 17.41 1.05 22.33
CA ALA A 130 17.30 2.49 22.47
C ALA A 130 15.93 3.04 22.07
N PHE A 131 15.22 2.35 21.14
CA PHE A 131 13.84 2.69 20.75
C PHE A 131 12.81 2.15 21.75
N MET A 132 13.12 1.06 22.45
CA MET A 132 12.21 0.45 23.43
C MET A 132 12.33 1.13 24.80
N ASP A 133 13.49 1.67 25.16
CA ASP A 133 13.76 2.29 26.45
C ASP A 133 13.47 3.81 26.47
N ASN A 134 13.13 4.42 25.33
CA ASN A 134 12.84 5.84 25.22
C ASN A 134 11.34 6.07 25.07
N ASP A 135 10.69 6.59 26.13
CA ASP A 135 9.26 6.91 26.15
C ASP A 135 8.82 7.92 25.06
N ASP A 136 9.77 8.69 24.50
CA ASP A 136 9.53 9.66 23.44
C ASP A 136 9.63 9.05 22.02
N LEU A 137 10.10 7.79 21.89
CA LEU A 137 10.23 7.07 20.62
C LEU A 137 9.28 5.87 20.60
N THR A 138 8.63 5.67 19.48
CA THR A 138 7.76 4.50 19.24
C THR A 138 8.38 3.59 18.19
N LEU A 139 7.91 2.34 18.07
CA LEU A 139 8.32 1.44 16.98
C LEU A 139 8.09 2.04 15.59
N MET A 140 7.21 3.05 15.49
CA MET A 140 6.96 3.76 14.23
C MET A 140 8.02 4.84 13.92
N ASP A 141 8.88 5.17 14.87
CA ASP A 141 10.00 6.11 14.68
C ASP A 141 11.27 5.41 14.18
N ILE A 142 11.25 4.07 14.06
CA ILE A 142 12.35 3.33 13.44
C ILE A 142 12.45 3.79 11.97
N PRO A 143 13.63 4.23 11.51
CA PRO A 143 13.81 4.76 10.16
C PRO A 143 13.84 3.63 9.11
N ILE A 144 12.70 2.95 8.95
CA ILE A 144 12.53 1.92 7.92
C ILE A 144 12.36 2.62 6.58
N SER A 145 13.20 2.28 5.64
CA SER A 145 13.17 2.81 4.28
C SER A 145 13.07 1.69 3.26
N MET A 146 12.45 2.01 2.12
CA MET A 146 12.46 1.11 0.98
C MET A 146 13.72 1.33 0.16
N LEU A 147 14.48 0.27 -0.02
CA LEU A 147 15.64 0.24 -0.90
C LEU A 147 15.19 -0.24 -2.28
N PHE A 148 15.43 0.57 -3.28
CA PHE A 148 15.12 0.25 -4.67
C PHE A 148 16.39 0.26 -5.51
N ALA A 149 16.49 -0.72 -6.41
CA ALA A 149 17.51 -0.72 -7.45
C ALA A 149 16.86 -1.04 -8.78
N GLY A 150 17.04 -0.15 -9.73
CA GLY A 150 16.55 -0.31 -11.09
C GLY A 150 17.65 -0.74 -12.04
N GLU A 151 17.27 -1.23 -13.21
CA GLU A 151 18.20 -1.54 -14.27
C GLU A 151 18.85 -0.27 -14.81
N ASP A 152 20.15 -0.26 -14.93
CA ASP A 152 20.94 0.87 -15.42
C ASP A 152 20.42 1.43 -16.74
N GLY A 153 20.32 2.74 -16.80
CA GLY A 153 19.88 3.48 -17.97
C GLY A 153 18.37 3.43 -18.21
N THR A 154 17.72 2.30 -18.08
CA THR A 154 16.29 2.15 -18.39
C THR A 154 15.38 2.64 -17.26
N PHE A 155 15.80 2.46 -16.00
CA PHE A 155 15.00 2.84 -14.83
C PHE A 155 14.86 4.37 -14.73
N TRP A 156 15.96 5.10 -14.77
CA TRP A 156 15.92 6.58 -14.69
C TRP A 156 15.22 7.21 -15.89
N ASP A 157 15.32 6.59 -17.06
CA ASP A 157 14.55 6.99 -18.24
C ASP A 157 13.05 6.76 -18.07
N MET A 158 12.65 5.75 -17.30
CA MET A 158 11.25 5.47 -17.00
C MET A 158 10.67 6.47 -16.01
N PHE A 159 11.47 6.96 -15.06
CA PHE A 159 11.08 7.85 -13.97
C PHE A 159 11.81 9.21 -14.00
N PRO A 160 11.63 10.03 -15.05
CA PRO A 160 12.35 11.29 -15.24
C PRO A 160 11.97 12.39 -14.23
N ASP A 161 10.90 12.19 -13.48
CA ASP A 161 10.44 13.14 -12.45
C ASP A 161 11.20 13.00 -11.13
N LEU A 162 11.96 11.92 -10.94
CA LEU A 162 12.91 11.77 -9.84
C LEU A 162 14.12 12.68 -10.08
N LYS A 163 14.27 13.74 -9.29
CA LYS A 163 15.30 14.75 -9.48
C LYS A 163 16.30 14.74 -8.34
N LEU A 164 17.57 14.64 -8.68
CA LEU A 164 18.64 14.91 -7.73
C LEU A 164 18.59 16.39 -7.30
N VAL A 165 18.64 16.60 -5.99
CA VAL A 165 18.78 17.93 -5.35
C VAL A 165 20.25 18.25 -5.17
N GLU A 166 21.05 17.25 -4.80
CA GLU A 166 22.48 17.36 -4.52
C GLU A 166 23.19 16.04 -4.87
N GLY A 167 24.45 16.12 -5.26
CA GLY A 167 25.30 14.97 -5.52
C GLY A 167 25.17 14.35 -6.89
N THR A 168 25.42 13.04 -7.00
CA THR A 168 25.43 12.26 -8.24
C THR A 168 24.62 10.98 -8.07
N PHE A 169 24.28 10.32 -9.19
CA PHE A 169 23.75 8.96 -9.14
C PHE A 169 24.84 7.96 -8.71
N PRO A 170 24.44 6.82 -8.09
CA PRO A 170 25.38 5.76 -7.72
C PRO A 170 26.17 5.26 -8.92
N ALA A 171 27.46 4.97 -8.72
CA ALA A 171 28.29 4.38 -9.75
C ALA A 171 28.01 2.88 -9.87
N PRO A 172 28.02 2.31 -11.10
CA PRO A 172 27.77 0.89 -11.31
C PRO A 172 28.69 -0.01 -10.47
N GLY A 173 28.10 -0.99 -9.80
CA GLY A 173 28.81 -1.97 -8.97
C GLY A 173 29.37 -1.43 -7.65
N SER A 174 28.95 -0.24 -7.23
CA SER A 174 29.37 0.37 -5.96
C SER A 174 28.36 0.16 -4.83
N ASN A 175 28.78 0.47 -3.59
CA ASN A 175 27.90 0.55 -2.42
C ASN A 175 27.35 1.99 -2.23
N GLU A 176 27.28 2.75 -3.30
CA GLU A 176 26.76 4.10 -3.27
C GLU A 176 25.24 4.12 -3.24
N ILE A 177 24.69 5.07 -2.49
CA ILE A 177 23.27 5.23 -2.35
C ILE A 177 22.86 6.69 -2.54
N ILE A 178 21.66 6.91 -3.03
CA ILE A 178 20.99 8.21 -2.98
C ILE A 178 19.77 8.11 -2.08
N VAL A 179 19.58 9.13 -1.25
CA VAL A 179 18.55 9.15 -0.23
C VAL A 179 17.51 10.23 -0.52
N ASP A 180 16.28 9.93 -0.18
CA ASP A 180 15.17 10.87 -0.21
C ASP A 180 15.34 11.95 0.87
N THR A 181 14.92 13.17 0.59
CA THR A 181 14.90 14.28 1.58
C THR A 181 14.17 13.92 2.88
N ARG A 182 13.20 12.99 2.83
CA ARG A 182 12.46 12.51 4.01
C ARG A 182 13.26 11.50 4.84
N VAL A 183 14.07 10.67 4.18
CA VAL A 183 15.03 9.80 4.88
C VAL A 183 15.98 10.64 5.72
N MET A 184 16.45 11.76 5.17
CA MET A 184 17.30 12.70 5.92
C MET A 184 16.58 13.27 7.14
N ALA A 185 15.33 13.70 6.99
CA ALA A 185 14.53 14.24 8.09
C ALA A 185 14.28 13.19 9.19
N GLY A 186 13.95 11.95 8.79
CA GLY A 186 13.79 10.83 9.72
C GLY A 186 15.08 10.50 10.46
N PHE A 187 16.19 10.45 9.74
CA PHE A 187 17.53 10.21 10.30
C PHE A 187 17.93 11.29 11.33
N GLU A 188 17.72 12.57 10.98
CA GLU A 188 18.02 13.71 11.88
C GLU A 188 17.17 13.64 13.16
N LYS A 189 15.90 13.24 13.03
CA LYS A 189 15.02 13.08 14.18
C LYS A 189 15.52 11.97 15.11
N THR A 190 15.91 10.83 14.56
CA THR A 190 16.34 9.66 15.32
C THR A 190 17.71 9.85 15.95
N TYR A 191 18.69 10.26 15.15
CA TYR A 191 20.09 10.34 15.58
C TYR A 191 20.54 11.73 16.01
N LYS A 192 19.67 12.76 15.89
CA LYS A 192 19.99 14.18 16.18
C LYS A 192 21.16 14.73 15.36
N GLU A 193 21.41 14.12 14.21
CA GLU A 193 22.47 14.49 13.29
C GLU A 193 21.96 14.57 11.86
N THR A 194 22.42 15.55 11.10
CA THR A 194 22.01 15.74 9.71
C THR A 194 22.87 14.87 8.79
N LEU A 195 22.24 14.03 8.01
CA LEU A 195 22.88 13.21 6.98
C LEU A 195 23.31 14.10 5.80
N LYS A 196 24.52 13.87 5.27
CA LYS A 196 25.10 14.68 4.18
C LYS A 196 25.66 13.79 3.07
N VAL A 197 25.78 14.37 1.86
CA VAL A 197 26.52 13.76 0.78
C VAL A 197 27.98 13.53 1.21
N GLY A 198 28.46 12.30 1.05
CA GLY A 198 29.77 11.84 1.48
C GLY A 198 29.78 11.02 2.78
N ASP A 199 28.68 11.04 3.54
CA ASP A 199 28.56 10.25 4.76
C ASP A 199 28.40 8.76 4.43
N THR A 200 28.92 7.90 5.32
CA THR A 200 28.70 6.45 5.29
C THR A 200 27.72 6.07 6.37
N VAL A 201 26.72 5.29 6.00
CA VAL A 201 25.68 4.76 6.88
C VAL A 201 25.66 3.24 6.83
N LEU A 202 25.17 2.60 7.88
CA LEU A 202 24.84 1.20 7.85
C LEU A 202 23.41 1.02 7.37
N LEU A 203 23.22 0.05 6.50
CA LEU A 203 21.94 -0.43 6.06
C LEU A 203 21.78 -1.84 6.62
N GLU A 204 20.65 -2.11 7.28
CA GLU A 204 20.34 -3.43 7.83
C GLU A 204 19.00 -3.88 7.29
N SER A 205 18.93 -5.08 6.73
CA SER A 205 17.63 -5.70 6.36
C SER A 205 16.95 -6.29 7.58
N MET A 206 15.65 -6.51 7.47
CA MET A 206 14.89 -7.23 8.50
C MET A 206 15.38 -8.67 8.69
N GLY A 207 16.09 -9.27 7.72
CA GLY A 207 16.75 -10.57 7.80
C GLY A 207 18.16 -10.52 8.43
N GLY A 208 18.62 -9.36 8.92
CA GLY A 208 19.91 -9.22 9.60
C GLY A 208 21.12 -9.05 8.67
N VAL A 209 20.90 -8.85 7.36
CA VAL A 209 21.99 -8.51 6.43
C VAL A 209 22.39 -7.07 6.65
N ILE A 210 23.66 -6.83 7.01
CA ILE A 210 24.22 -5.49 7.24
C ILE A 210 25.24 -5.17 6.14
N ARG A 211 25.13 -3.98 5.56
CA ARG A 211 26.08 -3.44 4.58
C ARG A 211 26.31 -1.95 4.81
N GLU A 212 27.49 -1.47 4.46
CA GLU A 212 27.79 -0.06 4.40
C GLU A 212 27.27 0.54 3.09
N GLY A 213 26.58 1.69 3.21
CA GLY A 213 26.14 2.52 2.09
C GLY A 213 26.77 3.90 2.17
N LYS A 214 27.40 4.38 1.09
CA LYS A 214 27.92 5.73 1.00
C LYS A 214 26.90 6.64 0.33
N VAL A 215 26.45 7.67 1.02
CA VAL A 215 25.52 8.66 0.47
C VAL A 215 26.24 9.53 -0.55
N VAL A 216 25.88 9.40 -1.84
CA VAL A 216 26.47 10.18 -2.92
C VAL A 216 25.53 11.22 -3.49
N GLY A 217 24.25 11.13 -3.16
CA GLY A 217 23.28 12.12 -3.61
C GLY A 217 22.02 12.13 -2.77
N ILE A 218 21.31 13.23 -2.90
CA ILE A 218 20.02 13.48 -2.26
C ILE A 218 19.03 13.73 -3.39
N PHE A 219 17.90 13.06 -3.36
CA PHE A 219 16.85 13.27 -4.34
C PHE A 219 15.55 13.70 -3.71
N LYS A 220 14.67 14.21 -4.55
CA LYS A 220 13.34 14.64 -4.17
C LYS A 220 12.34 13.87 -5.01
N PRO A 221 11.35 13.22 -4.41
CA PRO A 221 10.32 12.52 -5.16
C PRO A 221 9.53 13.48 -6.05
N ALA A 222 8.90 12.94 -7.10
CA ALA A 222 8.10 13.73 -8.04
C ALA A 222 6.99 14.53 -7.36
N ASN A 223 6.49 14.06 -6.23
CA ASN A 223 5.47 14.70 -5.43
C ASN A 223 5.82 14.62 -3.94
N GLU A 224 6.31 15.71 -3.36
CA GLU A 224 6.74 15.78 -1.96
C GLU A 224 5.64 15.48 -0.95
N TYR A 225 4.40 15.73 -1.33
CA TYR A 225 3.27 15.66 -0.41
C TYR A 225 2.52 14.33 -0.46
N SER A 226 2.72 13.52 -1.49
CA SER A 226 1.97 12.27 -1.67
C SER A 226 2.80 11.02 -1.44
N ALA A 227 4.09 11.15 -1.27
CA ALA A 227 4.94 9.99 -1.07
C ALA A 227 4.74 9.41 0.34
N MET A 228 4.20 8.22 0.39
CA MET A 228 3.84 7.53 1.64
C MET A 228 4.98 6.70 2.23
N PHE A 229 6.12 6.64 1.58
CA PHE A 229 7.26 5.83 2.02
C PHE A 229 8.58 6.58 1.79
N GLN A 230 9.52 6.34 2.69
CA GLN A 230 10.89 6.79 2.55
C GLN A 230 11.62 5.87 1.59
N SER A 231 12.35 6.41 0.63
CA SER A 231 13.03 5.62 -0.38
C SER A 231 14.52 5.94 -0.48
N ILE A 232 15.27 4.89 -0.76
CA ILE A 232 16.68 4.92 -1.03
C ILE A 232 16.88 4.21 -2.36
N TYR A 233 17.69 4.75 -3.25
CA TYR A 233 18.06 4.06 -4.47
C TYR A 233 19.55 3.71 -4.42
N CYS A 234 19.86 2.52 -4.90
CA CYS A 234 21.22 1.99 -4.96
C CYS A 234 21.44 1.18 -6.24
N GLU A 235 22.64 0.67 -6.39
CA GLU A 235 22.98 -0.27 -7.45
C GLU A 235 22.37 -1.66 -7.22
N PRO A 236 22.02 -2.41 -8.30
CA PRO A 236 21.41 -3.72 -8.21
C PRO A 236 22.19 -4.73 -7.36
N VAL A 237 23.52 -4.70 -7.41
CA VAL A 237 24.37 -5.60 -6.62
C VAL A 237 24.12 -5.44 -5.12
N LEU A 238 24.03 -4.19 -4.64
CA LEU A 238 23.77 -3.91 -3.23
C LEU A 238 22.33 -4.35 -2.86
N ALA A 239 21.33 -4.02 -3.69
CA ALA A 239 19.95 -4.39 -3.45
C ALA A 239 19.73 -5.92 -3.40
N ARG A 240 20.40 -6.69 -4.28
CA ARG A 240 20.31 -8.14 -4.29
C ARG A 240 20.80 -8.76 -2.99
N SER A 241 21.83 -8.18 -2.35
CA SER A 241 22.32 -8.68 -1.06
C SER A 241 21.28 -8.53 0.05
N PHE A 242 20.46 -7.46 0.03
CA PHE A 242 19.39 -7.25 1.00
C PHE A 242 18.10 -8.01 0.67
N ALA A 243 17.86 -8.24 -0.61
CA ALA A 243 16.74 -9.03 -1.10
C ALA A 243 17.03 -10.54 -1.10
N GLU A 244 18.21 -10.95 -0.62
CA GLU A 244 18.69 -12.34 -0.55
C GLU A 244 18.62 -13.07 -1.90
N LEU A 245 18.80 -12.33 -3.01
CA LEU A 245 18.87 -12.87 -4.34
C LEU A 245 20.27 -13.42 -4.62
N THR A 246 20.51 -14.61 -4.12
CA THR A 246 21.78 -15.33 -4.25
C THR A 246 21.63 -16.52 -5.19
N TYR A 247 22.74 -17.09 -5.63
CA TYR A 247 22.69 -18.35 -6.40
C TYR A 247 22.02 -19.47 -5.61
N ALA A 248 22.15 -19.50 -4.27
CA ALA A 248 21.45 -20.46 -3.44
C ALA A 248 19.92 -20.34 -3.50
N SER A 249 19.39 -19.13 -3.59
CA SER A 249 17.95 -18.89 -3.72
C SER A 249 17.38 -19.23 -5.10
N SER A 250 18.24 -19.27 -6.10
CA SER A 250 17.89 -19.62 -7.50
C SER A 250 18.01 -21.14 -7.77
N PHE A 251 18.62 -21.89 -6.85
CA PHE A 251 18.74 -23.33 -6.97
C PHE A 251 17.44 -23.99 -6.51
N ASP A 252 16.69 -24.56 -7.42
CA ASP A 252 15.74 -25.64 -7.12
C ASP A 252 16.58 -26.87 -6.70
N GLN A 253 16.93 -26.92 -5.42
CA GLN A 253 17.61 -28.10 -4.90
C GLN A 253 16.60 -29.24 -4.84
N VAL A 254 16.64 -30.07 -5.84
CA VAL A 254 16.26 -31.48 -5.67
C VAL A 254 17.30 -32.04 -4.71
N LEU A 255 16.96 -32.14 -3.43
CA LEU A 255 17.81 -32.82 -2.44
C LEU A 255 18.13 -34.23 -2.99
N PRO A 256 19.39 -34.65 -2.97
CA PRO A 256 19.71 -35.99 -3.37
C PRO A 256 18.85 -37.00 -2.58
N ASP A 257 18.38 -38.06 -3.24
CA ASP A 257 17.61 -39.16 -2.60
C ASP A 257 18.34 -39.82 -1.40
N SER A 258 19.59 -39.46 -1.16
CA SER A 258 20.40 -39.89 -0.05
C SER A 258 20.23 -39.08 1.25
N VAL A 259 19.54 -37.94 1.18
CA VAL A 259 19.27 -37.13 2.38
C VAL A 259 18.02 -37.70 3.08
N ASP A 260 18.23 -38.31 4.23
CA ASP A 260 17.15 -38.80 5.06
C ASP A 260 16.45 -37.62 5.73
N LEU A 261 15.25 -37.29 5.24
CA LEU A 261 14.41 -36.23 5.76
C LEU A 261 13.41 -36.71 6.83
N SER A 262 13.56 -37.97 7.31
CA SER A 262 12.63 -38.52 8.31
C SER A 262 12.59 -37.68 9.60
N ILE A 263 13.67 -36.96 9.90
CA ILE A 263 13.74 -36.04 11.05
C ILE A 263 12.88 -34.78 10.86
N ALA A 264 12.70 -34.33 9.62
CA ALA A 264 11.90 -33.13 9.33
C ALA A 264 10.39 -33.37 9.47
N ASP A 265 9.94 -34.60 9.36
CA ASP A 265 8.54 -35.02 9.52
C ASP A 265 8.19 -35.44 10.98
N MET A 266 9.16 -35.45 11.87
CA MET A 266 8.96 -35.79 13.30
C MET A 266 8.33 -34.61 14.04
N SER A 267 7.33 -34.90 14.86
CA SER A 267 6.77 -33.90 15.78
C SER A 267 7.78 -33.56 16.91
N GLU A 268 7.66 -32.36 17.48
CA GLU A 268 8.52 -31.92 18.61
C GLU A 268 8.57 -32.95 19.75
N ASP A 269 7.44 -33.61 20.04
CA ASP A 269 7.34 -34.64 21.07
C ASP A 269 8.06 -35.93 20.68
N GLU A 270 8.14 -36.26 19.41
CA GLU A 270 8.90 -37.43 18.91
C GLU A 270 10.39 -37.15 18.83
N LEU A 271 10.80 -35.91 18.56
CA LEU A 271 12.19 -35.47 18.50
C LEU A 271 12.85 -35.49 19.91
N PHE A 272 12.07 -35.30 20.96
CA PHE A 272 12.55 -35.25 22.35
C PHE A 272 12.07 -36.46 23.20
N ALA A 273 11.33 -37.40 22.62
CA ALA A 273 10.77 -38.55 23.34
C ALA A 273 11.77 -39.66 23.67
N ASP A 274 12.91 -39.69 22.96
CA ASP A 274 13.93 -40.70 23.14
C ASP A 274 15.15 -40.11 23.87
N ASP A 275 15.25 -40.36 25.17
CA ASP A 275 16.45 -40.06 25.97
C ASP A 275 17.71 -40.78 25.42
N ASP A 276 17.54 -41.75 24.52
CA ASP A 276 18.64 -42.49 23.85
C ASP A 276 19.20 -41.76 22.62
N LEU A 277 18.53 -40.74 22.08
CA LEU A 277 19.05 -39.98 20.89
C LEU A 277 20.37 -39.26 21.24
N PHE A 278 20.54 -38.83 22.48
CA PHE A 278 21.79 -38.22 22.97
C PHE A 278 22.69 -39.23 23.68
N GLY A 279 22.19 -40.40 24.03
CA GLY A 279 23.00 -41.47 24.67
C GLY A 279 23.75 -42.38 23.66
N ALA A 280 23.26 -42.45 22.42
CA ALA A 280 23.86 -43.28 21.35
C ALA A 280 25.08 -42.65 20.69
N ILE A 281 25.47 -41.44 21.10
CA ILE A 281 26.66 -40.76 20.49
C ILE A 281 27.98 -41.29 21.02
N GLU A 282 27.97 -42.19 22.02
CA GLU A 282 29.25 -42.69 22.62
C GLU A 282 29.87 -43.94 21.99
N GLU A 283 29.20 -44.69 21.11
CA GLU A 283 29.82 -45.96 20.60
C GLU A 283 29.81 -46.19 19.10
N ASP A 284 29.20 -45.35 18.24
CA ASP A 284 29.30 -45.55 16.78
C ASP A 284 29.62 -44.27 16.00
N THR A 285 30.85 -43.79 16.17
CA THR A 285 31.39 -42.67 15.40
C THR A 285 31.66 -43.02 13.92
N SER A 286 31.21 -44.18 13.45
CA SER A 286 31.41 -44.61 12.06
C SER A 286 30.36 -44.08 11.09
N VAL A 287 29.21 -43.52 11.61
CA VAL A 287 28.15 -42.95 10.79
C VAL A 287 28.33 -41.43 10.62
N LEU A 288 28.89 -40.77 11.61
CA LEU A 288 29.39 -39.40 11.48
C LEU A 288 30.88 -39.54 11.09
N GLY A 289 31.25 -39.12 9.91
CA GLY A 289 32.62 -39.17 9.43
C GLY A 289 33.64 -38.72 10.49
N SER A 290 34.91 -39.11 10.34
CA SER A 290 35.93 -38.74 11.32
C SER A 290 35.94 -37.26 11.63
N SER A 291 36.41 -36.84 12.81
CA SER A 291 36.54 -35.40 13.13
C SER A 291 37.33 -34.62 12.06
N GLU A 292 38.22 -35.31 11.34
CA GLU A 292 38.95 -34.76 10.19
C GLU A 292 37.99 -34.52 9.00
N ASP A 293 36.98 -35.36 8.78
CA ASP A 293 35.97 -35.14 7.73
C ASP A 293 35.05 -33.97 8.05
N PHE A 294 34.70 -33.81 9.34
CA PHE A 294 33.95 -32.63 9.82
C PHE A 294 34.74 -31.33 9.69
N ASP A 295 36.04 -31.37 10.09
CA ASP A 295 36.91 -30.20 9.95
C ASP A 295 37.16 -29.85 8.48
N ASN A 296 37.20 -30.85 7.59
CA ASN A 296 37.30 -30.63 6.15
C ASN A 296 36.02 -30.08 5.55
N ILE A 297 34.85 -30.59 5.97
CA ILE A 297 33.54 -30.08 5.51
C ILE A 297 33.27 -28.66 6.06
N LEU A 298 33.61 -28.39 7.32
CA LEU A 298 33.48 -27.08 7.94
C LEU A 298 34.59 -26.11 7.48
N GLY A 299 35.76 -26.63 7.10
CA GLY A 299 36.87 -25.81 6.62
C GLY A 299 36.77 -25.41 5.14
N ASP A 300 36.08 -26.21 4.30
CA ASP A 300 35.87 -25.85 2.89
C ASP A 300 34.54 -25.07 2.74
N THR A 301 34.64 -23.78 2.85
CA THR A 301 33.47 -22.86 2.67
C THR A 301 33.25 -22.49 1.20
N SER A 302 34.04 -23.00 0.26
CA SER A 302 34.07 -22.57 -1.14
C SER A 302 32.69 -22.67 -1.82
N LEU A 303 32.01 -23.81 -1.63
CA LEU A 303 30.67 -24.02 -2.19
C LEU A 303 29.64 -23.09 -1.53
N ARG A 304 29.69 -22.96 -0.20
CA ARG A 304 28.81 -22.03 0.54
C ARG A 304 29.05 -20.59 0.10
N ASP A 305 30.29 -20.18 -0.06
CA ASP A 305 30.64 -18.83 -0.45
C ASP A 305 30.29 -18.60 -1.93
N GLU A 306 30.30 -19.61 -2.78
CA GLU A 306 29.80 -19.53 -4.14
C GLU A 306 28.27 -19.41 -4.20
N LEU A 307 27.55 -20.23 -3.45
CA LEU A 307 26.08 -20.19 -3.39
C LEU A 307 25.55 -18.89 -2.76
N ASN A 308 26.29 -18.30 -1.84
CA ASN A 308 25.92 -17.03 -1.20
C ASN A 308 26.27 -15.78 -2.02
N LYS A 309 26.94 -15.94 -3.17
CA LYS A 309 27.13 -14.81 -4.08
C LYS A 309 25.79 -14.32 -4.62
N THR A 310 25.66 -13.02 -4.81
CA THR A 310 24.50 -12.41 -5.45
C THR A 310 24.37 -12.92 -6.89
N ASP A 311 23.17 -13.29 -7.28
CA ASP A 311 22.85 -13.68 -8.65
C ASP A 311 22.64 -12.42 -9.49
N ASP A 312 23.62 -12.08 -10.35
CA ASP A 312 23.58 -10.88 -11.19
C ASP A 312 22.45 -10.88 -12.22
N GLY A 313 21.86 -12.04 -12.51
CA GLY A 313 20.72 -12.22 -13.40
C GLY A 313 19.36 -12.07 -12.72
N ALA A 314 19.30 -12.14 -11.37
CA ALA A 314 18.05 -12.17 -10.63
C ALA A 314 17.39 -10.78 -10.52
N TRP A 315 16.09 -10.73 -10.81
CA TRP A 315 15.23 -9.54 -10.69
C TRP A 315 13.86 -9.94 -10.16
N GLN A 316 13.31 -9.13 -9.25
CA GLN A 316 12.01 -9.39 -8.62
C GLN A 316 10.85 -8.89 -9.45
N PHE A 317 11.04 -7.77 -10.14
CA PHE A 317 9.99 -7.12 -10.92
C PHE A 317 10.49 -6.74 -12.31
N CYS A 318 9.56 -6.83 -13.27
CA CYS A 318 9.68 -6.19 -14.56
C CYS A 318 8.59 -5.12 -14.67
N LEU A 319 9.00 -3.88 -14.93
CA LEU A 319 8.12 -2.72 -14.99
C LEU A 319 7.84 -2.33 -16.43
N ALA A 320 6.64 -1.83 -16.69
CA ALA A 320 6.27 -1.30 -17.99
C ALA A 320 5.57 0.06 -17.89
N LYS A 321 5.95 0.98 -18.76
CA LYS A 321 5.26 2.26 -19.00
C LYS A 321 4.48 2.16 -20.28
N LEU A 322 3.25 2.64 -20.28
CA LEU A 322 2.34 2.56 -21.40
C LEU A 322 2.29 3.88 -22.20
N ASP A 323 1.95 3.79 -23.50
CA ASP A 323 1.59 4.97 -24.28
C ASP A 323 0.33 5.66 -23.75
N ASN A 324 -0.64 4.85 -23.29
CA ASN A 324 -1.86 5.32 -22.66
C ASN A 324 -2.09 4.59 -21.33
N PRO A 325 -1.86 5.27 -20.18
CA PRO A 325 -2.02 4.69 -18.85
C PRO A 325 -3.42 4.12 -18.55
N TYR A 326 -4.47 4.62 -19.22
CA TYR A 326 -5.84 4.14 -19.02
C TYR A 326 -6.11 2.75 -19.60
N LEU A 327 -5.16 2.18 -20.34
CA LEU A 327 -5.27 0.82 -20.90
C LEU A 327 -4.65 -0.24 -19.99
N ASP A 328 -4.12 0.13 -18.83
CA ASP A 328 -3.45 -0.75 -17.88
C ASP A 328 -4.26 -2.02 -17.58
N LYS A 329 -5.52 -1.90 -17.15
CA LYS A 329 -6.40 -3.04 -16.81
C LYS A 329 -6.69 -3.97 -17.98
N LYS A 330 -6.70 -3.43 -19.20
CA LYS A 330 -6.89 -4.26 -20.40
C LYS A 330 -5.61 -5.03 -20.70
N LEU A 331 -4.47 -4.35 -20.70
CA LEU A 331 -3.17 -4.95 -20.99
C LEU A 331 -2.74 -5.95 -19.90
N VAL A 332 -3.00 -5.67 -18.63
CA VAL A 332 -2.78 -6.62 -17.53
C VAL A 332 -3.53 -7.95 -17.78
N ARG A 333 -4.78 -7.90 -18.23
CA ARG A 333 -5.55 -9.11 -18.56
C ARG A 333 -4.99 -9.85 -19.77
N GLU A 334 -4.57 -9.11 -20.80
CA GLU A 334 -3.98 -9.67 -22.02
C GLU A 334 -2.63 -10.34 -21.72
N LEU A 335 -1.75 -9.67 -20.95
CA LEU A 335 -0.46 -10.18 -20.52
C LEU A 335 -0.61 -11.43 -19.66
N ASN A 336 -1.49 -11.41 -18.65
CA ASN A 336 -1.72 -12.58 -17.79
C ASN A 336 -2.24 -13.78 -18.56
N LYS A 337 -3.07 -13.56 -19.57
CA LYS A 337 -3.51 -14.64 -20.46
C LYS A 337 -2.35 -15.21 -21.25
N ARG A 338 -1.50 -14.35 -21.83
CA ARG A 338 -0.33 -14.77 -22.61
C ARG A 338 0.70 -15.49 -21.76
N PHE A 339 0.97 -15.00 -20.53
CA PHE A 339 1.86 -15.68 -19.60
C PHE A 339 1.37 -17.09 -19.24
N ALA A 340 0.06 -17.24 -19.00
CA ALA A 340 -0.54 -18.54 -18.73
C ALA A 340 -0.47 -19.50 -19.94
N GLU A 341 -0.66 -18.99 -21.17
CA GLU A 341 -0.53 -19.76 -22.41
C GLU A 341 0.91 -20.25 -22.65
N GLU A 342 1.90 -19.45 -22.22
CA GLU A 342 3.33 -19.83 -22.33
C GLU A 342 3.85 -20.57 -21.09
N GLY A 343 3.00 -20.83 -20.09
CA GLY A 343 3.36 -21.60 -18.89
C GLY A 343 4.30 -20.85 -17.93
N LEU A 344 4.37 -19.53 -18.02
CA LEU A 344 5.23 -18.70 -17.16
C LEU A 344 4.59 -18.52 -15.80
N ASN A 345 5.38 -18.72 -14.73
CA ASN A 345 4.95 -18.52 -13.35
C ASN A 345 5.05 -17.04 -12.92
N VAL A 346 4.47 -16.14 -13.72
CA VAL A 346 4.46 -14.70 -13.45
C VAL A 346 3.08 -14.11 -13.63
N ARG A 347 2.83 -12.97 -12.99
CA ARG A 347 1.62 -12.19 -13.18
C ARG A 347 1.92 -10.73 -13.43
N ALA A 348 1.18 -10.14 -14.36
CA ALA A 348 1.09 -8.70 -14.51
C ALA A 348 0.09 -8.10 -13.52
N MET A 349 0.43 -6.96 -12.98
CA MET A 349 -0.33 -6.22 -11.98
C MET A 349 -0.47 -4.76 -12.42
N ASP A 350 -1.64 -4.14 -12.16
CA ASP A 350 -1.78 -2.70 -12.24
C ASP A 350 -1.08 -2.03 -11.03
N TRP A 351 -0.98 -0.72 -11.06
CA TRP A 351 -0.33 0.03 -9.99
C TRP A 351 -0.94 -0.23 -8.60
N LYS A 352 -2.25 -0.51 -8.53
CA LYS A 352 -2.93 -0.78 -7.26
C LYS A 352 -2.45 -2.08 -6.62
N LEU A 353 -2.34 -3.14 -7.41
CA LEU A 353 -1.86 -4.41 -6.91
C LEU A 353 -0.34 -4.38 -6.70
N ALA A 354 0.40 -3.66 -7.57
CA ALA A 354 1.84 -3.46 -7.43
C ALA A 354 2.23 -2.63 -6.20
N ALA A 355 1.31 -1.83 -5.66
CA ALA A 355 1.46 -1.06 -4.43
C ALA A 355 0.39 -1.41 -3.40
N TYR A 356 0.06 -2.70 -3.27
CA TYR A 356 -1.06 -3.17 -2.45
C TYR A 356 -0.94 -2.80 -0.97
N SER A 357 0.25 -2.79 -0.43
CA SER A 357 0.52 -2.37 0.96
C SER A 357 -0.11 -1.01 1.30
N TYR A 358 -0.11 -0.09 0.35
CA TYR A 358 -0.69 1.25 0.51
C TYR A 358 -2.10 1.36 -0.07
N SER A 359 -2.31 0.90 -1.30
CA SER A 359 -3.62 0.97 -1.95
C SER A 359 -4.68 0.16 -1.22
N GLY A 360 -4.31 -1.01 -0.68
CA GLY A 360 -5.18 -1.86 0.13
C GLY A 360 -5.61 -1.20 1.44
N THR A 361 -4.71 -0.46 2.08
CA THR A 361 -5.03 0.34 3.28
C THR A 361 -6.06 1.41 2.96
N VAL A 362 -5.88 2.14 1.86
CA VAL A 362 -6.85 3.17 1.44
C VAL A 362 -8.19 2.56 1.04
N GLU A 363 -8.18 1.41 0.37
CA GLU A 363 -9.42 0.67 0.07
C GLU A 363 -10.14 0.19 1.35
N GLY A 364 -9.38 -0.27 2.36
CA GLY A 364 -9.91 -0.62 3.68
C GLY A 364 -10.56 0.56 4.40
N ILE A 365 -9.91 1.73 4.41
CA ILE A 365 -10.48 2.98 4.93
C ILE A 365 -11.75 3.35 4.16
N GLY A 366 -11.73 3.23 2.83
CA GLY A 366 -12.88 3.46 1.97
C GLY A 366 -14.06 2.54 2.30
N PHE A 367 -13.80 1.27 2.58
CA PHE A 367 -14.82 0.31 3.01
C PHE A 367 -15.46 0.71 4.34
N ILE A 368 -14.65 1.06 5.35
CA ILE A 368 -15.12 1.54 6.66
C ILE A 368 -15.96 2.81 6.48
N PHE A 369 -15.50 3.76 5.66
CA PHE A 369 -16.22 4.98 5.37
C PHE A 369 -17.58 4.71 4.71
N ASN A 370 -17.65 3.80 3.73
CA ASN A 370 -18.91 3.41 3.09
C ASN A 370 -19.86 2.74 4.09
N LEU A 371 -19.35 1.94 5.04
CA LEU A 371 -20.16 1.38 6.12
C LEU A 371 -20.78 2.48 7.00
N LEU A 372 -19.97 3.49 7.38
CA LEU A 372 -20.45 4.64 8.15
C LEU A 372 -21.52 5.44 7.39
N ILE A 373 -21.38 5.60 6.07
CA ILE A 373 -22.40 6.23 5.21
C ILE A 373 -23.72 5.45 5.27
N ILE A 374 -23.68 4.13 5.21
CA ILE A 374 -24.89 3.29 5.31
C ILE A 374 -25.57 3.48 6.66
N ILE A 375 -24.81 3.48 7.76
CA ILE A 375 -25.32 3.73 9.10
C ILE A 375 -25.95 5.13 9.17
N LEU A 376 -25.27 6.14 8.66
CA LEU A 376 -25.79 7.52 8.61
C LEU A 376 -27.09 7.60 7.81
N ALA A 377 -27.18 6.93 6.66
CA ALA A 377 -28.39 6.89 5.85
C ALA A 377 -29.56 6.26 6.60
N ILE A 378 -29.34 5.20 7.37
CA ILE A 378 -30.37 4.55 8.21
C ILE A 378 -30.84 5.53 9.30
N VAL A 379 -29.92 6.21 9.99
CA VAL A 379 -30.25 7.20 11.03
C VAL A 379 -31.07 8.34 10.45
N VAL A 380 -30.66 8.92 9.32
CA VAL A 380 -31.41 10.00 8.63
C VAL A 380 -32.78 9.51 8.20
N PHE A 381 -32.88 8.26 7.69
CA PHE A 381 -34.18 7.68 7.34
C PHE A 381 -35.12 7.55 8.53
N ILE A 382 -34.63 7.09 9.69
CA ILE A 382 -35.39 6.98 10.93
C ILE A 382 -35.90 8.38 11.39
N ILE A 383 -35.00 9.39 11.32
CA ILE A 383 -35.36 10.77 11.68
C ILE A 383 -36.48 11.30 10.75
N ILE A 384 -36.34 11.10 9.45
CA ILE A 384 -37.35 11.52 8.47
C ILE A 384 -38.68 10.81 8.74
N MET A 385 -38.68 9.50 8.93
CA MET A 385 -39.87 8.71 9.21
C MET A 385 -40.57 9.17 10.49
N ASN A 386 -39.81 9.37 11.58
CA ASN A 386 -40.37 9.81 12.86
C ASN A 386 -40.99 11.20 12.74
N THR A 387 -40.31 12.12 12.07
CA THR A 387 -40.82 13.49 11.88
C THR A 387 -42.05 13.53 10.99
N MET A 388 -42.08 12.67 9.94
CA MET A 388 -43.28 12.57 9.07
C MET A 388 -44.48 12.00 9.82
N VAL A 389 -44.30 10.99 10.68
CA VAL A 389 -45.35 10.43 11.51
C VAL A 389 -45.93 11.51 12.45
N VAL A 390 -45.08 12.26 13.15
CA VAL A 390 -45.51 13.37 14.02
C VAL A 390 -46.26 14.43 13.22
N SER A 391 -45.78 14.82 12.04
CA SER A 391 -46.44 15.80 11.16
C SER A 391 -47.85 15.34 10.72
N VAL A 392 -48.02 14.05 10.43
CA VAL A 392 -49.35 13.48 10.09
C VAL A 392 -50.30 13.52 11.28
N ILE A 393 -49.81 13.15 12.48
CA ILE A 393 -50.64 13.18 13.73
C ILE A 393 -51.11 14.59 14.04
N GLU A 394 -50.25 15.60 13.98
CA GLU A 394 -50.60 17.00 14.26
C GLU A 394 -51.61 17.56 13.26
N ARG A 395 -51.60 17.08 12.02
CA ARG A 395 -52.51 17.52 10.96
C ARG A 395 -53.73 16.62 10.80
N THR A 396 -54.05 15.78 11.78
CA THR A 396 -55.16 14.84 11.69
C THR A 396 -56.51 15.56 11.48
N SER A 397 -56.72 16.76 12.10
CA SER A 397 -57.94 17.57 11.90
C SER A 397 -58.02 18.12 10.47
N GLU A 398 -56.94 18.62 9.92
CA GLU A 398 -56.87 19.11 8.52
C GLU A 398 -57.14 17.97 7.52
N ILE A 399 -56.58 16.79 7.77
CA ILE A 399 -56.84 15.59 6.98
C ILE A 399 -58.29 15.18 7.08
N GLY A 400 -58.90 15.29 8.28
CA GLY A 400 -60.30 15.01 8.52
C GLY A 400 -61.20 15.93 7.74
N THR A 401 -60.94 17.23 7.75
CA THR A 401 -61.71 18.24 6.98
C THR A 401 -61.56 18.03 5.47
N MET A 402 -60.35 17.81 4.96
CA MET A 402 -60.17 17.49 3.55
C MET A 402 -60.95 16.26 3.13
N ARG A 403 -60.98 15.23 3.94
CA ARG A 403 -61.76 14.01 3.66
C ARG A 403 -63.27 14.22 3.76
N ALA A 404 -63.73 15.03 4.67
CA ALA A 404 -65.12 15.40 4.81
C ALA A 404 -65.65 16.16 3.58
N ILE A 405 -64.80 16.97 2.93
CA ILE A 405 -65.12 17.71 1.69
C ILE A 405 -65.00 16.79 0.45
N GLY A 406 -64.61 15.49 0.60
CA GLY A 406 -64.56 14.53 -0.49
C GLY A 406 -63.19 14.16 -1.05
N ALA A 407 -62.07 14.59 -0.41
CA ALA A 407 -60.75 14.24 -0.86
C ALA A 407 -60.46 12.72 -0.71
N GLU A 408 -60.02 12.06 -1.76
CA GLU A 408 -59.64 10.63 -1.73
C GLU A 408 -58.39 10.37 -0.84
N LYS A 409 -58.34 9.19 -0.22
CA LYS A 409 -57.15 8.72 0.52
C LYS A 409 -55.86 8.82 -0.31
N LYS A 410 -55.94 8.51 -1.61
CA LYS A 410 -54.83 8.62 -2.54
C LYS A 410 -54.28 10.02 -2.72
N PHE A 411 -55.18 11.02 -2.69
CA PHE A 411 -54.80 12.43 -2.78
C PHE A 411 -53.98 12.86 -1.55
N VAL A 412 -54.47 12.55 -0.34
CA VAL A 412 -53.76 12.84 0.90
C VAL A 412 -52.39 12.17 0.95
N LYS A 413 -52.33 10.87 0.58
CA LYS A 413 -51.03 10.15 0.51
C LYS A 413 -50.06 10.82 -0.46
N ARG A 414 -50.50 11.21 -1.65
CA ARG A 414 -49.68 11.89 -2.65
C ARG A 414 -49.20 13.27 -2.16
N LEU A 415 -49.99 13.97 -1.39
CA LEU A 415 -49.62 15.26 -0.82
C LEU A 415 -48.42 15.09 0.13
N PHE A 416 -48.51 14.23 1.13
CA PHE A 416 -47.41 13.98 2.06
C PHE A 416 -46.16 13.41 1.38
N TYR A 417 -46.35 12.51 0.40
CA TYR A 417 -45.21 12.00 -0.38
C TYR A 417 -44.51 13.12 -1.17
N SER A 418 -45.29 14.05 -1.78
CA SER A 418 -44.71 15.19 -2.50
C SER A 418 -44.02 16.17 -1.56
N GLU A 419 -44.51 16.38 -0.32
CA GLU A 419 -43.82 17.17 0.70
C GLU A 419 -42.45 16.57 1.02
N ALA A 420 -42.38 15.25 1.28
CA ALA A 420 -41.12 14.56 1.56
C ALA A 420 -40.12 14.64 0.40
N VAL A 421 -40.60 14.39 -0.83
CA VAL A 421 -39.74 14.45 -2.04
C VAL A 421 -39.20 15.86 -2.28
N ILE A 422 -40.04 16.88 -2.18
CA ILE A 422 -39.61 18.27 -2.37
C ILE A 422 -38.59 18.68 -1.31
N LEU A 423 -38.87 18.37 -0.05
CA LEU A 423 -37.97 18.67 1.07
C LEU A 423 -36.59 18.00 0.88
N THR A 424 -36.59 16.69 0.60
CA THR A 424 -35.38 15.94 0.39
C THR A 424 -34.59 16.47 -0.81
N SER A 425 -35.25 16.73 -1.94
CA SER A 425 -34.60 17.24 -3.16
C SER A 425 -33.94 18.60 -2.95
N ILE A 426 -34.65 19.53 -2.30
CA ILE A 426 -34.13 20.88 -2.02
C ILE A 426 -32.95 20.78 -1.04
N SER A 427 -33.11 20.03 0.05
CA SER A 427 -32.07 19.87 1.06
C SER A 427 -30.79 19.19 0.50
N SER A 428 -30.98 18.18 -0.35
CA SER A 428 -29.85 17.50 -1.04
C SER A 428 -29.15 18.45 -2.00
N LEU A 429 -29.86 19.24 -2.78
CA LEU A 429 -29.25 20.21 -3.69
C LEU A 429 -28.43 21.26 -2.93
N VAL A 430 -28.94 21.77 -1.82
CA VAL A 430 -28.23 22.73 -0.96
C VAL A 430 -27.02 22.03 -0.32
N GLY A 431 -27.12 20.75 0.08
CA GLY A 431 -26.03 19.94 0.61
C GLY A 431 -24.91 19.74 -0.40
N ILE A 432 -25.25 19.46 -1.68
CA ILE A 432 -24.29 19.38 -2.78
C ILE A 432 -23.53 20.70 -2.95
N ILE A 433 -24.28 21.82 -3.00
CA ILE A 433 -23.67 23.15 -3.16
C ILE A 433 -22.73 23.46 -1.98
N LEU A 434 -23.17 23.16 -0.75
CA LEU A 434 -22.34 23.34 0.44
C LEU A 434 -21.05 22.52 0.36
N ALA A 435 -21.14 21.25 -0.04
CA ALA A 435 -19.98 20.39 -0.21
C ALA A 435 -18.95 20.97 -1.21
N PHE A 436 -19.42 21.46 -2.38
CA PHE A 436 -18.54 22.11 -3.35
C PHE A 436 -17.91 23.40 -2.82
N ILE A 437 -18.67 24.23 -2.08
CA ILE A 437 -18.14 25.44 -1.45
C ILE A 437 -17.05 25.08 -0.44
N CYS A 438 -17.32 24.10 0.44
CA CYS A 438 -16.32 23.63 1.40
C CYS A 438 -15.06 23.13 0.71
N MET A 439 -15.18 22.25 -0.31
CA MET A 439 -14.04 21.76 -1.07
C MET A 439 -13.26 22.90 -1.75
N ALA A 440 -13.94 23.88 -2.32
CA ALA A 440 -13.29 25.05 -2.93
C ALA A 440 -12.53 25.88 -1.89
N ILE A 441 -13.06 26.04 -0.68
CA ILE A 441 -12.39 26.72 0.44
C ILE A 441 -11.15 25.92 0.87
N PHE A 442 -11.27 24.60 1.06
CA PHE A 442 -10.14 23.73 1.40
C PHE A 442 -9.02 23.85 0.37
N ASN A 443 -9.35 23.80 -0.92
CA ASN A 443 -8.38 23.96 -2.00
C ASN A 443 -7.73 25.35 -2.03
N ALA A 444 -8.51 26.41 -1.78
CA ALA A 444 -7.99 27.78 -1.76
C ALA A 444 -7.10 28.07 -0.55
N CYS A 445 -7.40 27.46 0.59
CA CYS A 445 -6.63 27.63 1.82
C CYS A 445 -5.32 26.82 1.82
N ASN A 446 -5.08 25.95 0.83
CA ASN A 446 -3.94 25.01 0.81
C ASN A 446 -3.74 24.34 2.19
N ILE A 447 -4.82 23.87 2.79
CA ILE A 447 -4.77 23.28 4.14
C ILE A 447 -4.00 21.96 4.03
N VAL A 448 -2.76 22.00 4.49
CA VAL A 448 -1.97 20.81 4.78
C VAL A 448 -2.38 20.36 6.17
N ILE A 449 -2.99 19.21 6.28
CA ILE A 449 -3.30 18.62 7.58
C ILE A 449 -1.98 18.08 8.15
N THR A 450 -1.26 18.93 8.86
CA THR A 450 -0.12 18.55 9.67
C THR A 450 -0.61 18.38 11.10
N ASN A 451 -0.46 17.21 11.66
CA ASN A 451 -0.68 16.99 13.06
C ASN A 451 0.69 16.97 13.75
N GLU A 452 0.99 17.94 14.61
CA GLU A 452 2.25 18.00 15.36
C GLU A 452 2.47 16.77 16.25
N SER A 453 1.39 16.13 16.72
CA SER A 453 1.45 14.85 17.44
C SER A 453 1.63 13.63 16.49
N ILE A 454 1.47 13.80 15.19
CA ILE A 454 1.68 12.82 14.13
C ILE A 454 2.87 13.25 13.26
N ASN A 455 3.56 14.33 13.63
CA ASN A 455 4.79 14.80 12.97
C ASN A 455 5.90 13.73 12.99
N ASN A 456 5.66 12.68 13.73
CA ASN A 456 6.46 11.47 13.76
C ASN A 456 6.01 10.39 12.76
N ASN A 457 4.81 10.55 12.15
CA ASN A 457 4.30 9.63 11.14
C ASN A 457 3.95 10.42 9.89
N GLU A 458 4.84 10.45 8.92
CA GLU A 458 4.72 11.12 7.63
C GLU A 458 3.52 10.67 6.78
N ILE A 459 2.84 9.61 7.17
CA ILE A 459 1.68 9.05 6.45
C ILE A 459 0.54 10.07 6.29
N ILE A 460 0.41 11.03 7.21
CA ILE A 460 -0.69 12.01 7.18
C ILE A 460 -0.30 13.35 6.54
N ASN A 461 1.00 13.66 6.48
CA ASN A 461 1.48 14.85 5.77
C ASN A 461 1.28 14.79 4.25
N SER A 462 0.92 13.63 3.72
CA SER A 462 0.79 13.40 2.27
C SER A 462 -0.62 13.67 1.70
N PHE A 463 -1.60 14.00 2.51
CA PHE A 463 -2.96 14.26 2.04
C PHE A 463 -3.19 15.75 1.72
N LEU A 464 -2.62 16.22 0.62
CA LEU A 464 -3.10 17.43 -0.02
C LEU A 464 -4.36 17.11 -0.83
N ILE A 465 -5.47 17.67 -0.41
CA ILE A 465 -6.71 17.70 -1.21
C ILE A 465 -6.49 18.73 -2.32
N ARG A 466 -6.05 18.29 -3.48
CA ARG A 466 -6.05 19.08 -4.71
C ARG A 466 -7.14 18.62 -5.66
#